data_e271213a2fb4471d041aa32cf956709b
#
_entry.id   e271213a2fb4471d041aa32cf956709b
#
_cell.length_a   1.000
_cell.length_b   1.000
_cell.length_c   1.000
_cell.angle_alpha   90.00
_cell.angle_beta   90.00
_cell.angle_gamma   90.00
#
_symmetry.space_group_name_H-M   'P 1'
#
loop_
_entity.id
_entity.type
_entity.pdbx_description
1 polymer ?
#
loop_
_entity_poly.entity_id
_entity_poly.type
_entity_poly.pdbx_seq_one_letter_code
_entity_poly.pdbx_strand_id
1 'polypeptide(L)'
;MADVLEDLLEALEDVDDATREEAARMLADRGDPTTLDALLEACNDDFWSVRAHAGCGVAKIGGPKAIEALIGLFNDSIMEVRDQAVEATAKMGSIVLDRLMVAMKDERWRVREHAAKTAGKIKDPRAVDALIAACRDRDGAVKSAAAEALGRIADPKAIPALVKLFRDSSKIVRETAGTALVYIGHSSVDPLIESLKDKDFVVRCHAARALGGMTTDYQIGRSWVRDAKVVDALIAALKDPDRAVREDATIALGMIGDARAIDALIDAMKDGAVKRHAIASLGMIGDSRALPAVLDALKGKGIKQDGSPTPGCIVSEDAFIKEAAATALGQFRNPRVIPDLIMLLKDGVLREKAAAALAVIGDAAIEPLIAFLYDPKASEVEAEKERVLSYASVRLTAKDALKQIALDTLEKLGWTPPDETVEISSSQADNLRVDRPLGKTGRFGPSGDLAN
;
A
#
# COMPACT_ATOMS: atom_id res chain seq x y z
N MET A 1 -48.60 -22.32 5.00
CA MET A 1 -47.76 -21.13 4.72
C MET A 1 -48.18 -19.93 5.57
N ALA A 2 -49.47 -19.72 5.84
CA ALA A 2 -49.97 -18.70 6.77
C ALA A 2 -49.51 -18.99 8.20
N ASP A 3 -49.62 -20.23 8.67
CA ASP A 3 -49.25 -20.64 10.02
C ASP A 3 -47.77 -20.34 10.35
N VAL A 4 -46.85 -20.60 9.38
CA VAL A 4 -45.41 -20.31 9.58
C VAL A 4 -45.11 -18.81 9.68
N LEU A 5 -45.91 -17.95 9.04
CA LEU A 5 -45.73 -16.50 9.15
C LEU A 5 -46.21 -15.99 10.49
N GLU A 6 -47.31 -16.51 10.98
CA GLU A 6 -47.89 -16.19 12.28
C GLU A 6 -46.95 -16.61 13.42
N ASP A 7 -46.39 -17.85 13.34
CA ASP A 7 -45.37 -18.35 14.27
C ASP A 7 -44.11 -17.45 14.31
N LEU A 8 -43.65 -16.94 13.15
CA LEU A 8 -42.49 -16.05 13.08
C LEU A 8 -42.78 -14.66 13.64
N LEU A 9 -44.01 -14.16 13.48
CA LEU A 9 -44.39 -12.87 14.05
C LEU A 9 -44.51 -12.97 15.59
N GLU A 10 -45.03 -14.08 16.13
CA GLU A 10 -45.04 -14.37 17.55
C GLU A 10 -43.64 -14.54 18.12
N ALA A 11 -42.75 -15.23 17.37
CA ALA A 11 -41.37 -15.43 17.77
C ALA A 11 -40.54 -14.10 17.82
N LEU A 12 -40.95 -13.04 17.10
CA LEU A 12 -40.33 -11.72 17.25
C LEU A 12 -40.58 -11.07 18.63
N GLU A 13 -41.59 -11.49 19.35
CA GLU A 13 -41.96 -10.98 20.69
C GLU A 13 -41.44 -11.88 21.82
N ASP A 14 -40.70 -12.97 21.50
CA ASP A 14 -40.15 -13.91 22.47
C ASP A 14 -39.17 -13.23 23.44
N VAL A 15 -39.10 -13.73 24.67
CA VAL A 15 -38.16 -13.26 25.68
C VAL A 15 -36.72 -13.61 25.40
N ASP A 16 -36.50 -14.67 24.60
CA ASP A 16 -35.17 -15.15 24.19
C ASP A 16 -34.64 -14.39 22.98
N ASP A 17 -33.49 -13.72 23.16
CA ASP A 17 -32.86 -12.94 22.11
C ASP A 17 -32.52 -13.74 20.84
N ALA A 18 -32.13 -15.03 20.99
CA ALA A 18 -31.79 -15.89 19.87
C ALA A 18 -33.03 -16.27 19.05
N THR A 19 -34.16 -16.47 19.72
CA THR A 19 -35.46 -16.74 19.06
C THR A 19 -35.90 -15.52 18.24
N ARG A 20 -35.83 -14.32 18.82
CA ARG A 20 -36.15 -13.07 18.12
C ARG A 20 -35.19 -12.81 16.93
N GLU A 21 -33.90 -13.09 17.09
CA GLU A 21 -32.91 -12.96 16.02
C GLU A 21 -33.23 -13.86 14.84
N GLU A 22 -33.48 -15.14 15.08
CA GLU A 22 -33.82 -16.11 14.02
C GLU A 22 -35.12 -15.73 13.33
N ALA A 23 -36.15 -15.32 14.07
CA ALA A 23 -37.41 -14.82 13.51
C ALA A 23 -37.18 -13.58 12.63
N ALA A 24 -36.43 -12.58 13.10
CA ALA A 24 -36.11 -11.40 12.30
C ALA A 24 -35.36 -11.75 11.03
N ARG A 25 -34.40 -12.67 11.11
CA ARG A 25 -33.64 -13.18 9.94
C ARG A 25 -34.55 -13.85 8.93
N MET A 26 -35.40 -14.76 9.38
CA MET A 26 -36.32 -15.50 8.49
C MET A 26 -37.35 -14.58 7.84
N LEU A 27 -37.88 -13.61 8.57
CA LEU A 27 -38.80 -12.61 8.01
C LEU A 27 -38.12 -11.70 6.99
N ALA A 28 -36.88 -11.28 7.28
CA ALA A 28 -36.04 -10.50 6.35
C ALA A 28 -35.76 -11.28 5.06
N ASP A 29 -35.50 -12.60 5.16
CA ASP A 29 -35.27 -13.45 3.99
C ASP A 29 -36.50 -13.59 3.12
N ARG A 30 -37.69 -13.64 3.72
CA ARG A 30 -38.97 -13.70 2.98
C ARG A 30 -39.30 -12.39 2.28
N GLY A 31 -39.07 -11.27 2.93
CA GLY A 31 -39.38 -9.93 2.40
C GLY A 31 -40.86 -9.73 2.10
N ASP A 32 -41.76 -10.34 2.93
CA ASP A 32 -43.21 -10.23 2.78
C ASP A 32 -43.66 -8.82 3.22
N PRO A 33 -44.34 -8.05 2.35
CA PRO A 33 -44.83 -6.73 2.68
C PRO A 33 -45.75 -6.66 3.91
N THR A 34 -46.44 -7.74 4.23
CA THR A 34 -47.36 -7.82 5.38
C THR A 34 -46.62 -7.77 6.72
N THR A 35 -45.31 -8.08 6.74
CA THR A 35 -44.47 -8.07 7.95
C THR A 35 -43.80 -6.75 8.21
N LEU A 36 -44.06 -5.72 7.38
CA LEU A 36 -43.35 -4.44 7.47
C LEU A 36 -43.44 -3.78 8.85
N ASP A 37 -44.64 -3.70 9.41
CA ASP A 37 -44.85 -3.01 10.68
C ASP A 37 -44.16 -3.76 11.84
N ALA A 38 -44.19 -5.10 11.88
CA ALA A 38 -43.46 -5.90 12.86
C ALA A 38 -41.91 -5.73 12.73
N LEU A 39 -41.38 -5.74 11.51
CA LEU A 39 -39.97 -5.48 11.29
C LEU A 39 -39.55 -4.04 11.62
N LEU A 40 -40.45 -3.06 11.46
CA LEU A 40 -40.20 -1.68 11.90
C LEU A 40 -40.09 -1.58 13.43
N GLU A 41 -40.87 -2.32 14.18
CA GLU A 41 -40.74 -2.44 15.65
C GLU A 41 -39.45 -3.14 16.03
N ALA A 42 -39.11 -4.25 15.36
CA ALA A 42 -37.88 -5.00 15.58
C ALA A 42 -36.59 -4.17 15.24
N CYS A 43 -36.67 -3.09 14.45
CA CYS A 43 -35.57 -2.14 14.29
C CYS A 43 -35.22 -1.37 15.59
N ASN A 44 -36.06 -1.45 16.62
CA ASN A 44 -35.82 -0.84 17.95
C ASN A 44 -35.59 -1.90 19.04
N ASP A 45 -35.40 -3.16 18.71
CA ASP A 45 -35.14 -4.25 19.66
C ASP A 45 -33.89 -3.95 20.52
N ASP A 46 -33.90 -4.41 21.76
CA ASP A 46 -32.76 -4.25 22.65
C ASP A 46 -31.51 -5.02 22.12
N PHE A 47 -31.73 -6.16 21.51
CA PHE A 47 -30.67 -6.99 20.97
C PHE A 47 -30.24 -6.50 19.57
N TRP A 48 -28.96 -6.18 19.43
CA TRP A 48 -28.43 -5.54 18.22
C TRP A 48 -28.61 -6.36 16.92
N SER A 49 -28.53 -7.70 17.01
CA SER A 49 -28.64 -8.57 15.85
C SER A 49 -30.06 -8.60 15.30
N VAL A 50 -31.08 -8.54 16.17
CA VAL A 50 -32.49 -8.37 15.78
C VAL A 50 -32.65 -7.08 14.99
N ARG A 51 -32.13 -5.94 15.50
CA ARG A 51 -32.18 -4.65 14.78
C ARG A 51 -31.52 -4.72 13.40
N ALA A 52 -30.36 -5.41 13.33
CA ALA A 52 -29.61 -5.55 12.07
C ALA A 52 -30.40 -6.36 11.03
N HIS A 53 -30.98 -7.51 11.42
CA HIS A 53 -31.80 -8.34 10.53
C HIS A 53 -33.09 -7.65 10.14
N ALA A 54 -33.76 -6.99 11.09
CA ALA A 54 -34.95 -6.18 10.83
C ALA A 54 -34.66 -5.07 9.79
N GLY A 55 -33.53 -4.37 9.94
CA GLY A 55 -33.06 -3.38 8.95
C GLY A 55 -32.90 -3.97 7.55
N CYS A 56 -32.34 -5.16 7.42
CA CYS A 56 -32.26 -5.87 6.14
C CYS A 56 -33.66 -6.21 5.58
N GLY A 57 -34.58 -6.63 6.44
CA GLY A 57 -35.96 -7.00 6.04
C GLY A 57 -36.73 -5.77 5.54
N VAL A 58 -36.74 -4.68 6.29
CA VAL A 58 -37.42 -3.44 5.89
C VAL A 58 -36.85 -2.88 4.58
N ALA A 59 -35.53 -2.98 4.37
CA ALA A 59 -34.90 -2.56 3.10
C ALA A 59 -35.40 -3.37 1.92
N LYS A 60 -35.60 -4.68 2.08
CA LYS A 60 -36.08 -5.59 1.03
C LYS A 60 -37.53 -5.32 0.68
N ILE A 61 -38.39 -5.03 1.68
CA ILE A 61 -39.78 -4.66 1.49
C ILE A 61 -39.89 -3.28 0.83
N GLY A 62 -39.11 -2.33 1.30
CA GLY A 62 -39.06 -0.98 0.74
C GLY A 62 -40.18 -0.06 1.26
N GLY A 63 -40.32 1.07 0.58
CA GLY A 63 -41.31 2.09 0.91
C GLY A 63 -40.80 3.19 1.85
N PRO A 64 -41.57 4.27 2.02
CA PRO A 64 -41.13 5.42 2.80
C PRO A 64 -40.83 5.13 4.28
N LYS A 65 -41.67 4.30 4.95
CA LYS A 65 -41.44 3.91 6.34
C LYS A 65 -40.13 3.14 6.51
N ALA A 66 -39.81 2.22 5.57
CA ALA A 66 -38.56 1.46 5.58
C ALA A 66 -37.33 2.37 5.44
N ILE A 67 -37.38 3.36 4.57
CA ILE A 67 -36.30 4.33 4.38
C ILE A 67 -36.05 5.13 5.68
N GLU A 68 -37.10 5.59 6.36
CA GLU A 68 -36.97 6.31 7.62
C GLU A 68 -36.36 5.45 8.73
N ALA A 69 -36.80 4.17 8.85
CA ALA A 69 -36.25 3.24 9.83
C ALA A 69 -34.75 2.98 9.58
N LEU A 70 -34.36 2.75 8.34
CA LEU A 70 -32.95 2.55 7.96
C LEU A 70 -32.08 3.79 8.27
N ILE A 71 -32.58 4.99 7.99
CA ILE A 71 -31.90 6.23 8.36
C ILE A 71 -31.80 6.37 9.88
N GLY A 72 -32.81 5.91 10.63
CA GLY A 72 -32.78 5.83 12.09
C GLY A 72 -31.64 4.94 12.58
N LEU A 73 -31.45 3.77 11.99
CA LEU A 73 -30.37 2.82 12.29
C LEU A 73 -28.97 3.37 12.00
N PHE A 74 -28.81 4.41 11.18
CA PHE A 74 -27.52 5.08 10.99
C PHE A 74 -26.96 5.71 12.27
N ASN A 75 -27.80 5.91 13.29
CA ASN A 75 -27.37 6.39 14.61
C ASN A 75 -27.26 5.29 15.66
N ASP A 76 -27.41 4.03 15.29
CA ASP A 76 -27.31 2.93 16.26
C ASP A 76 -26.01 2.98 17.05
N SER A 77 -26.04 2.54 18.30
CA SER A 77 -24.85 2.45 19.14
C SER A 77 -23.83 1.43 18.62
N ILE A 78 -24.32 0.35 18.01
CA ILE A 78 -23.52 -0.77 17.51
C ILE A 78 -23.11 -0.49 16.06
N MET A 79 -21.82 -0.66 15.76
CA MET A 79 -21.24 -0.37 14.44
C MET A 79 -21.81 -1.31 13.38
N GLU A 80 -21.94 -2.59 13.72
CA GLU A 80 -22.44 -3.64 12.83
C GLU A 80 -23.84 -3.33 12.33
N VAL A 81 -24.72 -2.80 13.19
CA VAL A 81 -26.08 -2.38 12.82
C VAL A 81 -26.03 -1.21 11.83
N ARG A 82 -25.19 -0.22 12.12
CA ARG A 82 -25.00 0.93 11.19
C ARG A 82 -24.50 0.49 9.82
N ASP A 83 -23.49 -0.38 9.79
CA ASP A 83 -22.90 -0.85 8.55
C ASP A 83 -23.88 -1.69 7.72
N GLN A 84 -24.66 -2.56 8.38
CA GLN A 84 -25.70 -3.32 7.69
C GLN A 84 -26.83 -2.41 7.18
N ALA A 85 -27.23 -1.39 7.93
CA ALA A 85 -28.20 -0.40 7.49
C ALA A 85 -27.70 0.37 6.25
N VAL A 86 -26.41 0.75 6.21
CA VAL A 86 -25.77 1.39 5.03
C VAL A 86 -25.84 0.46 3.81
N GLU A 87 -25.44 -0.82 3.96
CA GLU A 87 -25.47 -1.78 2.86
C GLU A 87 -26.90 -2.03 2.36
N ALA A 88 -27.84 -2.22 3.29
CA ALA A 88 -29.23 -2.44 2.98
C ALA A 88 -29.84 -1.24 2.25
N THR A 89 -29.59 -0.03 2.75
CA THR A 89 -30.08 1.22 2.13
C THR A 89 -29.45 1.44 0.74
N ALA A 90 -28.16 1.14 0.59
CA ALA A 90 -27.47 1.30 -0.70
C ALA A 90 -28.03 0.35 -1.77
N LYS A 91 -28.45 -0.86 -1.39
CA LYS A 91 -29.11 -1.82 -2.31
C LYS A 91 -30.45 -1.33 -2.83
N MET A 92 -31.12 -0.43 -2.13
CA MET A 92 -32.36 0.19 -2.63
C MET A 92 -32.10 1.16 -3.80
N GLY A 93 -30.85 1.56 -4.02
CA GLY A 93 -30.45 2.35 -5.16
C GLY A 93 -30.92 3.83 -5.07
N SER A 94 -31.11 4.44 -6.22
CA SER A 94 -31.39 5.88 -6.34
C SER A 94 -32.73 6.35 -5.74
N ILE A 95 -33.62 5.42 -5.39
CA ILE A 95 -34.95 5.76 -4.80
C ILE A 95 -34.81 6.42 -3.41
N VAL A 96 -33.73 6.11 -2.68
CA VAL A 96 -33.48 6.66 -1.33
C VAL A 96 -32.72 7.99 -1.35
N LEU A 97 -32.23 8.42 -2.51
CA LEU A 97 -31.26 9.50 -2.61
C LEU A 97 -31.74 10.82 -2.02
N ASP A 98 -32.97 11.21 -2.31
CA ASP A 98 -33.56 12.47 -1.81
C ASP A 98 -33.61 12.48 -0.27
N ARG A 99 -33.92 11.33 0.34
CA ARG A 99 -33.93 11.19 1.81
C ARG A 99 -32.51 11.17 2.38
N LEU A 100 -31.55 10.58 1.70
CA LEU A 100 -30.13 10.65 2.11
C LEU A 100 -29.61 12.09 2.06
N MET A 101 -29.95 12.88 1.05
CA MET A 101 -29.58 14.29 0.97
C MET A 101 -30.17 15.13 2.12
N VAL A 102 -31.36 14.77 2.60
CA VAL A 102 -31.93 15.35 3.80
C VAL A 102 -31.18 14.87 5.05
N ALA A 103 -30.90 13.57 5.16
CA ALA A 103 -30.19 12.95 6.27
C ALA A 103 -28.74 13.47 6.43
N MET A 104 -28.09 13.91 5.34
CA MET A 104 -26.78 14.60 5.40
C MET A 104 -26.83 15.95 6.12
N LYS A 105 -28.02 16.44 6.53
CA LYS A 105 -28.21 17.67 7.31
C LYS A 105 -28.75 17.38 8.71
N ASP A 106 -28.84 16.12 9.13
CA ASP A 106 -29.32 15.72 10.46
C ASP A 106 -28.43 16.31 11.58
N GLU A 107 -29.01 16.55 12.74
CA GLU A 107 -28.25 17.06 13.90
C GLU A 107 -27.17 16.05 14.37
N ARG A 108 -27.46 14.76 14.28
CA ARG A 108 -26.61 13.67 14.71
C ARG A 108 -25.53 13.40 13.65
N TRP A 109 -24.27 13.52 14.03
CA TRP A 109 -23.15 13.36 13.10
C TRP A 109 -23.08 11.96 12.46
N ARG A 110 -23.45 10.91 13.21
CA ARG A 110 -23.47 9.54 12.68
C ARG A 110 -24.46 9.39 11.54
N VAL A 111 -25.64 10.02 11.64
CA VAL A 111 -26.62 9.99 10.54
C VAL A 111 -26.05 10.67 9.30
N ARG A 112 -25.43 11.84 9.46
CA ARG A 112 -24.81 12.55 8.34
C ARG A 112 -23.69 11.75 7.70
N GLU A 113 -22.83 11.14 8.51
CA GLU A 113 -21.73 10.29 8.05
C GLU A 113 -22.24 9.11 7.20
N HIS A 114 -23.18 8.32 7.77
CA HIS A 114 -23.66 7.11 7.10
C HIS A 114 -24.53 7.43 5.91
N ALA A 115 -25.25 8.55 5.90
CA ALA A 115 -25.95 9.04 4.72
C ALA A 115 -24.97 9.38 3.58
N ALA A 116 -23.84 10.04 3.87
CA ALA A 116 -22.81 10.32 2.90
C ALA A 116 -22.14 9.03 2.36
N LYS A 117 -21.82 8.07 3.27
CA LYS A 117 -21.30 6.74 2.89
C LYS A 117 -22.26 6.00 1.94
N THR A 118 -23.54 5.99 2.29
CA THR A 118 -24.58 5.33 1.49
C THR A 118 -24.70 5.97 0.11
N ALA A 119 -24.73 7.29 0.01
CA ALA A 119 -24.74 8.00 -1.26
C ALA A 119 -23.53 7.68 -2.14
N GLY A 120 -22.34 7.54 -1.54
CA GLY A 120 -21.13 7.11 -2.22
C GLY A 120 -21.19 5.67 -2.75
N LYS A 121 -21.88 4.77 -2.06
CA LYS A 121 -22.12 3.38 -2.52
C LYS A 121 -23.10 3.33 -3.70
N ILE A 122 -24.13 4.17 -3.67
CA ILE A 122 -25.13 4.28 -4.75
C ILE A 122 -24.49 4.87 -6.02
N LYS A 123 -23.49 5.72 -5.89
CA LYS A 123 -22.76 6.37 -6.99
C LYS A 123 -23.64 7.22 -7.94
N ASP A 124 -24.74 7.79 -7.43
CA ASP A 124 -25.60 8.65 -8.24
C ASP A 124 -25.07 10.09 -8.25
N PRO A 125 -24.80 10.68 -9.44
CA PRO A 125 -24.26 12.04 -9.55
C PRO A 125 -25.13 13.14 -8.92
N ARG A 126 -26.44 12.91 -8.73
CA ARG A 126 -27.33 13.85 -8.07
C ARG A 126 -26.92 14.17 -6.61
N ALA A 127 -26.16 13.27 -5.97
CA ALA A 127 -25.66 13.48 -4.62
C ALA A 127 -24.47 14.46 -4.54
N VAL A 128 -23.82 14.78 -5.63
CA VAL A 128 -22.54 15.51 -5.66
C VAL A 128 -22.63 16.85 -4.91
N ASP A 129 -23.65 17.66 -5.15
CA ASP A 129 -23.78 18.98 -4.50
C ASP A 129 -23.99 18.85 -2.98
N ALA A 130 -24.76 17.87 -2.53
CA ALA A 130 -24.98 17.60 -1.12
C ALA A 130 -23.68 17.11 -0.44
N LEU A 131 -22.92 16.24 -1.10
CA LEU A 131 -21.63 15.76 -0.63
C LEU A 131 -20.58 16.87 -0.59
N ILE A 132 -20.54 17.77 -1.58
CA ILE A 132 -19.68 18.96 -1.56
C ILE A 132 -20.02 19.86 -0.36
N ALA A 133 -21.30 20.00 -0.01
CA ALA A 133 -21.70 20.72 1.19
C ALA A 133 -21.23 19.99 2.46
N ALA A 134 -21.34 18.66 2.53
CA ALA A 134 -20.89 17.83 3.64
C ALA A 134 -19.35 17.86 3.84
N CYS A 135 -18.56 18.17 2.81
CA CYS A 135 -17.12 18.43 2.97
C CYS A 135 -16.81 19.65 3.87
N ARG A 136 -17.82 20.47 4.24
CA ARG A 136 -17.68 21.59 5.17
C ARG A 136 -18.27 21.29 6.54
N ASP A 137 -18.61 20.05 6.82
CA ASP A 137 -19.18 19.64 8.11
C ASP A 137 -18.23 19.97 9.26
N ARG A 138 -18.81 20.19 10.45
CA ARG A 138 -18.05 20.38 11.69
C ARG A 138 -17.33 19.11 12.14
N ASP A 139 -17.84 17.94 11.76
CA ASP A 139 -17.31 16.64 12.14
C ASP A 139 -16.37 16.07 11.08
N GLY A 140 -15.21 15.58 11.53
CA GLY A 140 -14.19 15.02 10.65
C GLY A 140 -14.62 13.71 9.96
N ALA A 141 -15.42 12.89 10.65
CA ALA A 141 -15.92 11.64 10.06
C ALA A 141 -16.89 11.91 8.91
N VAL A 142 -17.75 12.92 9.06
CA VAL A 142 -18.68 13.35 7.97
C VAL A 142 -17.89 13.88 6.78
N LYS A 143 -16.86 14.73 7.02
CA LYS A 143 -16.01 15.24 5.93
C LYS A 143 -15.29 14.12 5.20
N SER A 144 -14.77 13.15 5.94
CA SER A 144 -14.08 11.98 5.37
C SER A 144 -15.03 11.12 4.53
N ALA A 145 -16.22 10.82 5.07
CA ALA A 145 -17.25 10.07 4.36
C ALA A 145 -17.71 10.77 3.07
N ALA A 146 -17.89 12.09 3.13
CA ALA A 146 -18.25 12.91 1.96
C ALA A 146 -17.14 12.90 0.90
N ALA A 147 -15.88 13.05 1.31
CA ALA A 147 -14.74 13.00 0.38
C ALA A 147 -14.62 11.62 -0.29
N GLU A 148 -14.74 10.53 0.48
CA GLU A 148 -14.73 9.16 -0.06
C GLU A 148 -15.88 8.94 -1.05
N ALA A 149 -17.09 9.39 -0.70
CA ALA A 149 -18.27 9.29 -1.55
C ALA A 149 -18.08 10.04 -2.88
N LEU A 150 -17.52 11.26 -2.85
CA LEU A 150 -17.19 12.04 -4.05
C LEU A 150 -16.15 11.33 -4.92
N GLY A 151 -15.15 10.72 -4.32
CA GLY A 151 -14.17 9.89 -5.04
C GLY A 151 -14.82 8.70 -5.75
N ARG A 152 -15.76 8.00 -5.09
CA ARG A 152 -16.50 6.86 -5.65
C ARG A 152 -17.43 7.26 -6.80
N ILE A 153 -18.03 8.46 -6.73
CA ILE A 153 -18.86 9.02 -7.82
C ILE A 153 -17.98 9.50 -8.97
N ALA A 154 -16.78 9.98 -8.65
CA ALA A 154 -15.76 10.45 -9.61
C ALA A 154 -16.22 11.63 -10.48
N ASP A 155 -17.07 12.51 -9.97
CA ASP A 155 -17.48 13.72 -10.69
C ASP A 155 -16.42 14.85 -10.52
N PRO A 156 -15.88 15.43 -11.62
CA PRO A 156 -14.89 16.50 -11.55
C PRO A 156 -15.36 17.76 -10.81
N LYS A 157 -16.65 18.00 -10.70
CA LYS A 157 -17.23 19.10 -9.92
C LYS A 157 -16.79 19.11 -8.46
N ALA A 158 -16.41 17.95 -7.92
CA ALA A 158 -15.96 17.78 -6.54
C ALA A 158 -14.53 18.29 -6.28
N ILE A 159 -13.69 18.42 -7.33
CA ILE A 159 -12.26 18.69 -7.20
C ILE A 159 -11.97 19.94 -6.34
N PRO A 160 -12.60 21.10 -6.54
CA PRO A 160 -12.31 22.28 -5.72
C PRO A 160 -12.61 22.11 -4.23
N ALA A 161 -13.64 21.32 -3.90
CA ALA A 161 -13.99 21.02 -2.52
C ALA A 161 -12.98 20.07 -1.88
N LEU A 162 -12.56 19.03 -2.60
CA LEU A 162 -11.57 18.07 -2.14
C LEU A 162 -10.18 18.71 -1.94
N VAL A 163 -9.73 19.58 -2.85
CA VAL A 163 -8.47 20.33 -2.68
C VAL A 163 -8.51 21.21 -1.43
N LYS A 164 -9.66 21.81 -1.10
CA LYS A 164 -9.81 22.59 0.15
C LYS A 164 -9.62 21.74 1.39
N LEU A 165 -9.99 20.47 1.37
CA LEU A 165 -9.81 19.54 2.48
C LEU A 165 -8.33 19.24 2.78
N PHE A 166 -7.39 19.54 1.90
CA PHE A 166 -5.94 19.43 2.22
C PHE A 166 -5.52 20.38 3.35
N ARG A 167 -6.32 21.39 3.69
CA ARG A 167 -6.10 22.29 4.85
C ARG A 167 -6.84 21.84 6.11
N ASP A 168 -7.52 20.69 6.10
CA ASP A 168 -8.22 20.21 7.27
C ASP A 168 -7.26 19.87 8.41
N SER A 169 -7.64 20.10 9.64
CA SER A 169 -6.84 19.75 10.82
C SER A 169 -6.65 18.24 10.95
N SER A 170 -7.63 17.43 10.55
CA SER A 170 -7.58 15.98 10.60
C SER A 170 -6.73 15.41 9.45
N LYS A 171 -5.71 14.65 9.81
CA LYS A 171 -4.87 13.94 8.83
C LYS A 171 -5.70 12.98 7.97
N ILE A 172 -6.65 12.27 8.59
CA ILE A 172 -7.53 11.31 7.88
C ILE A 172 -8.33 12.03 6.79
N VAL A 173 -8.91 13.19 7.09
CA VAL A 173 -9.67 13.99 6.11
C VAL A 173 -8.79 14.40 4.93
N ARG A 174 -7.56 14.87 5.20
CA ARG A 174 -6.61 15.25 4.13
C ARG A 174 -6.24 14.07 3.23
N GLU A 175 -5.95 12.90 3.84
CA GLU A 175 -5.59 11.68 3.11
C GLU A 175 -6.75 11.15 2.28
N THR A 176 -7.96 11.11 2.86
CA THR A 176 -9.17 10.70 2.13
C THR A 176 -9.45 11.61 0.94
N ALA A 177 -9.27 12.92 1.10
CA ALA A 177 -9.43 13.87 0.00
C ALA A 177 -8.42 13.62 -1.12
N GLY A 178 -7.15 13.31 -0.79
CA GLY A 178 -6.14 12.93 -1.76
C GLY A 178 -6.52 11.67 -2.54
N THR A 179 -6.94 10.63 -1.83
CA THR A 179 -7.43 9.39 -2.44
C THR A 179 -8.66 9.64 -3.35
N ALA A 180 -9.59 10.49 -2.92
CA ALA A 180 -10.76 10.85 -3.73
C ALA A 180 -10.36 11.54 -5.05
N LEU A 181 -9.36 12.44 -5.02
CA LEU A 181 -8.82 13.10 -6.21
C LEU A 181 -8.14 12.11 -7.16
N VAL A 182 -7.47 11.07 -6.61
CA VAL A 182 -6.93 9.97 -7.40
C VAL A 182 -8.05 9.20 -8.13
N TYR A 183 -9.15 8.88 -7.44
CA TYR A 183 -10.30 8.20 -8.06
C TYR A 183 -11.01 9.04 -9.13
N ILE A 184 -11.07 10.36 -8.97
CA ILE A 184 -11.59 11.24 -10.03
C ILE A 184 -10.67 11.20 -11.27
N GLY A 185 -9.38 10.96 -11.09
CA GLY A 185 -8.44 10.70 -12.17
C GLY A 185 -7.96 11.95 -12.90
N HIS A 186 -7.85 11.88 -14.24
CA HIS A 186 -7.16 12.89 -15.06
C HIS A 186 -7.63 14.33 -14.85
N SER A 187 -8.90 14.54 -14.59
CA SER A 187 -9.45 15.88 -14.33
C SER A 187 -8.86 16.57 -13.10
N SER A 188 -8.26 15.78 -12.18
CA SER A 188 -7.60 16.29 -10.97
C SER A 188 -6.14 16.73 -11.21
N VAL A 189 -5.53 16.39 -12.34
CA VAL A 189 -4.10 16.61 -12.61
C VAL A 189 -3.74 18.10 -12.56
N ASP A 190 -4.36 18.91 -13.40
CA ASP A 190 -4.05 20.36 -13.45
C ASP A 190 -4.35 21.08 -12.12
N PRO A 191 -5.47 20.83 -11.42
CA PRO A 191 -5.71 21.34 -10.07
C PRO A 191 -4.68 20.89 -9.02
N LEU A 192 -4.17 19.67 -9.11
CA LEU A 192 -3.12 19.20 -8.20
C LEU A 192 -1.77 19.84 -8.52
N ILE A 193 -1.41 20.00 -9.79
CA ILE A 193 -0.21 20.76 -10.21
C ILE A 193 -0.26 22.20 -9.69
N GLU A 194 -1.42 22.86 -9.76
CA GLU A 194 -1.56 24.19 -9.19
C GLU A 194 -1.45 24.19 -7.66
N SER A 195 -1.94 23.13 -7.01
CA SER A 195 -1.82 22.94 -5.56
C SER A 195 -0.37 22.74 -5.09
N LEU A 196 0.56 22.30 -5.95
CA LEU A 196 2.00 22.27 -5.65
C LEU A 196 2.62 23.65 -5.44
N LYS A 197 1.93 24.72 -5.85
CA LYS A 197 2.38 26.11 -5.68
C LYS A 197 1.71 26.82 -4.49
N ASP A 198 0.90 26.09 -3.72
CA ASP A 198 0.18 26.66 -2.59
C ASP A 198 1.16 27.19 -1.51
N LYS A 199 0.76 28.27 -0.84
CA LYS A 199 1.55 28.84 0.27
C LYS A 199 1.71 27.89 1.46
N ASP A 200 0.72 27.01 1.68
CA ASP A 200 0.69 26.04 2.75
C ASP A 200 1.43 24.74 2.30
N PHE A 201 2.51 24.41 2.99
CA PHE A 201 3.29 23.21 2.67
C PHE A 201 2.48 21.92 2.81
N VAL A 202 1.47 21.88 3.70
CA VAL A 202 0.60 20.71 3.89
C VAL A 202 -0.19 20.45 2.61
N VAL A 203 -0.71 21.50 1.96
CA VAL A 203 -1.40 21.39 0.66
C VAL A 203 -0.43 20.86 -0.40
N ARG A 204 0.79 21.42 -0.47
CA ARG A 204 1.80 20.98 -1.45
C ARG A 204 2.17 19.51 -1.25
N CYS A 205 2.36 19.05 0.01
CA CYS A 205 2.61 17.64 0.32
C CYS A 205 1.50 16.72 -0.17
N HIS A 206 0.25 17.04 0.17
CA HIS A 206 -0.88 16.19 -0.24
C HIS A 206 -1.09 16.21 -1.77
N ALA A 207 -0.80 17.32 -2.43
CA ALA A 207 -0.83 17.41 -3.89
C ALA A 207 0.24 16.49 -4.52
N ALA A 208 1.48 16.51 -4.02
CA ALA A 208 2.56 15.64 -4.50
C ALA A 208 2.20 14.15 -4.31
N ARG A 209 1.68 13.77 -3.13
CA ARG A 209 1.22 12.40 -2.86
C ARG A 209 0.09 11.96 -3.78
N ALA A 210 -0.91 12.81 -3.99
CA ALA A 210 -2.04 12.50 -4.86
C ALA A 210 -1.57 12.29 -6.30
N LEU A 211 -0.67 13.12 -6.82
CA LEU A 211 -0.08 12.95 -8.14
C LEU A 211 0.70 11.64 -8.26
N GLY A 212 1.49 11.27 -7.25
CA GLY A 212 2.16 9.98 -7.19
C GLY A 212 1.20 8.79 -7.09
N GLY A 213 0.16 8.92 -6.26
CA GLY A 213 -0.85 7.88 -6.04
C GLY A 213 -1.68 7.51 -7.27
N MET A 214 -1.79 8.40 -8.25
CA MET A 214 -2.48 8.12 -9.51
C MET A 214 -1.86 6.99 -10.33
N THR A 215 -0.64 6.53 -9.97
CA THR A 215 0.06 5.44 -10.68
C THR A 215 -0.32 4.06 -10.18
N THR A 216 -0.81 3.95 -8.94
CA THR A 216 -0.91 2.68 -8.23
C THR A 216 -2.29 2.01 -8.35
N ASP A 217 -3.25 2.65 -9.00
CA ASP A 217 -4.58 2.10 -9.09
C ASP A 217 -4.69 1.07 -10.21
N TYR A 218 -4.43 -0.20 -9.85
CA TYR A 218 -4.62 -1.38 -10.69
C TYR A 218 -6.08 -1.56 -11.16
N GLN A 219 -7.06 -0.93 -10.49
CA GLN A 219 -8.47 -1.07 -10.83
C GLN A 219 -8.89 -0.18 -12.00
N ILE A 220 -8.16 0.92 -12.24
CA ILE A 220 -8.54 1.88 -13.29
C ILE A 220 -7.79 1.60 -14.62
N GLY A 221 -6.73 0.79 -14.61
CA GLY A 221 -6.04 0.30 -15.83
C GLY A 221 -5.49 1.39 -16.76
N ARG A 222 -5.32 2.63 -16.26
CA ARG A 222 -5.00 3.80 -17.09
C ARG A 222 -3.74 4.49 -16.58
N SER A 223 -2.69 4.35 -17.33
CA SER A 223 -1.41 5.05 -17.14
C SER A 223 -1.55 6.55 -17.46
N TRP A 224 -2.30 7.29 -16.62
CA TRP A 224 -2.48 8.75 -16.77
C TRP A 224 -1.23 9.55 -16.42
N VAL A 225 -0.29 8.95 -15.76
CA VAL A 225 0.71 9.64 -14.93
C VAL A 225 2.02 9.90 -15.66
N ARG A 226 2.21 9.37 -16.84
CA ARG A 226 3.34 9.74 -17.69
C ARG A 226 3.11 11.05 -18.46
N ASP A 227 2.15 11.88 -17.98
CA ASP A 227 2.02 13.24 -18.51
C ASP A 227 3.29 14.02 -18.14
N ALA A 228 3.91 14.58 -19.16
CA ALA A 228 5.12 15.39 -19.00
C ALA A 228 4.93 16.49 -17.94
N LYS A 229 3.76 17.10 -17.91
CA LYS A 229 3.42 18.18 -16.96
C LYS A 229 3.53 17.73 -15.50
N VAL A 230 3.09 16.49 -15.18
CA VAL A 230 3.14 15.96 -13.81
C VAL A 230 4.58 15.75 -13.38
N VAL A 231 5.37 15.10 -14.24
CA VAL A 231 6.80 14.85 -13.98
C VAL A 231 7.56 16.15 -13.80
N ASP A 232 7.36 17.11 -14.70
CA ASP A 232 8.03 18.43 -14.65
C ASP A 232 7.64 19.21 -13.38
N ALA A 233 6.37 19.18 -12.98
CA ALA A 233 5.90 19.82 -11.76
C ALA A 233 6.50 19.18 -10.49
N LEU A 234 6.58 17.85 -10.45
CA LEU A 234 7.18 17.14 -9.31
C LEU A 234 8.71 17.33 -9.28
N ILE A 235 9.39 17.40 -10.44
CA ILE A 235 10.81 17.75 -10.51
C ILE A 235 11.04 19.16 -9.94
N ALA A 236 10.17 20.13 -10.23
CA ALA A 236 10.25 21.46 -9.62
C ALA A 236 10.03 21.39 -8.10
N ALA A 237 9.13 20.55 -7.61
CA ALA A 237 8.86 20.35 -6.19
C ALA A 237 10.02 19.69 -5.42
N LEU A 238 10.99 19.04 -6.07
CA LEU A 238 12.24 18.60 -5.44
C LEU A 238 13.07 19.74 -4.86
N LYS A 239 12.82 20.98 -5.28
CA LYS A 239 13.48 22.19 -4.80
C LYS A 239 12.63 23.00 -3.81
N ASP A 240 11.54 22.43 -3.32
CA ASP A 240 10.64 23.09 -2.37
C ASP A 240 11.42 23.48 -1.08
N PRO A 241 11.15 24.65 -0.49
CA PRO A 241 11.77 25.03 0.78
C PRO A 241 11.43 24.06 1.91
N ASP A 242 10.25 23.47 1.89
CA ASP A 242 9.83 22.51 2.92
C ASP A 242 10.34 21.09 2.62
N ARG A 243 10.94 20.47 3.63
CA ARG A 243 11.49 19.11 3.54
C ARG A 243 10.42 18.07 3.17
N ALA A 244 9.25 18.14 3.80
CA ALA A 244 8.21 17.14 3.60
C ALA A 244 7.67 17.15 2.16
N VAL A 245 7.59 18.33 1.54
CA VAL A 245 7.22 18.46 0.12
C VAL A 245 8.27 17.81 -0.77
N ARG A 246 9.58 18.05 -0.50
CA ARG A 246 10.66 17.39 -1.27
C ARG A 246 10.63 15.87 -1.12
N GLU A 247 10.38 15.35 0.10
CA GLU A 247 10.22 13.91 0.34
C GLU A 247 9.06 13.32 -0.45
N ASP A 248 7.88 13.94 -0.37
CA ASP A 248 6.68 13.47 -1.06
C ASP A 248 6.85 13.55 -2.59
N ALA A 249 7.44 14.61 -3.13
CA ALA A 249 7.76 14.74 -4.54
C ALA A 249 8.75 13.66 -5.02
N THR A 250 9.76 13.37 -4.21
CA THR A 250 10.75 12.32 -4.50
C THR A 250 10.07 10.96 -4.61
N ILE A 251 9.23 10.61 -3.63
CA ILE A 251 8.48 9.34 -3.62
C ILE A 251 7.53 9.27 -4.82
N ALA A 252 6.80 10.36 -5.09
CA ALA A 252 5.88 10.43 -6.21
C ALA A 252 6.56 10.17 -7.56
N LEU A 253 7.74 10.75 -7.80
CA LEU A 253 8.53 10.51 -9.02
C LEU A 253 8.98 9.05 -9.14
N GLY A 254 9.34 8.42 -8.03
CA GLY A 254 9.67 6.99 -8.01
C GLY A 254 8.46 6.11 -8.38
N MET A 255 7.29 6.41 -7.82
CA MET A 255 6.04 5.71 -8.11
C MET A 255 5.63 5.86 -9.58
N ILE A 256 5.81 7.05 -10.16
CA ILE A 256 5.54 7.33 -11.58
C ILE A 256 6.46 6.52 -12.49
N GLY A 257 7.69 6.32 -12.10
CA GLY A 257 8.64 5.51 -12.84
C GLY A 257 9.09 6.11 -14.18
N ASP A 258 9.02 7.44 -14.34
CA ASP A 258 9.42 8.10 -15.58
C ASP A 258 10.91 8.44 -15.59
N ALA A 259 11.59 7.99 -16.64
CA ALA A 259 13.04 8.16 -16.81
C ALA A 259 13.51 9.63 -16.92
N ARG A 260 12.62 10.58 -17.17
CA ARG A 260 12.92 12.03 -17.16
C ARG A 260 13.30 12.55 -15.77
N ALA A 261 12.85 11.86 -14.71
CA ALA A 261 13.14 12.25 -13.34
C ALA A 261 14.55 11.88 -12.86
N ILE A 262 15.29 11.05 -13.58
CA ILE A 262 16.55 10.44 -13.11
C ILE A 262 17.58 11.49 -12.71
N ASP A 263 17.90 12.44 -13.58
CA ASP A 263 18.91 13.44 -13.33
C ASP A 263 18.56 14.34 -12.14
N ALA A 264 17.26 14.69 -12.01
CA ALA A 264 16.76 15.47 -10.90
C ALA A 264 16.80 14.68 -9.57
N LEU A 265 16.49 13.37 -9.59
CA LEU A 265 16.59 12.50 -8.43
C LEU A 265 18.06 12.27 -8.02
N ILE A 266 18.99 12.14 -8.98
CA ILE A 266 20.43 12.06 -8.68
C ILE A 266 20.90 13.37 -8.01
N ASP A 267 20.42 14.52 -8.49
CA ASP A 267 20.72 15.81 -7.84
C ASP A 267 20.12 15.89 -6.44
N ALA A 268 18.91 15.41 -6.25
CA ALA A 268 18.23 15.34 -4.94
C ALA A 268 18.99 14.46 -3.91
N MET A 269 19.79 13.49 -4.36
CA MET A 269 20.65 12.71 -3.44
C MET A 269 21.70 13.57 -2.70
N LYS A 270 21.96 14.80 -3.13
CA LYS A 270 22.86 15.75 -2.43
C LYS A 270 22.21 16.34 -1.17
N ASP A 271 20.88 16.35 -1.12
CA ASP A 271 20.12 16.72 0.07
C ASP A 271 20.00 15.52 1.01
N GLY A 272 20.70 15.55 2.15
CA GLY A 272 20.67 14.49 3.15
C GLY A 272 19.26 14.14 3.63
N ALA A 273 18.35 15.11 3.65
CA ALA A 273 16.98 14.91 4.10
C ALA A 273 16.16 13.96 3.19
N VAL A 274 16.40 13.99 1.88
CA VAL A 274 15.66 13.18 0.90
C VAL A 274 16.49 12.08 0.25
N LYS A 275 17.79 12.03 0.53
CA LYS A 275 18.75 11.12 -0.12
C LYS A 275 18.28 9.67 -0.15
N ARG A 276 17.79 9.16 0.97
CA ARG A 276 17.28 7.79 1.07
C ARG A 276 16.08 7.54 0.15
N HIS A 277 15.15 8.49 0.10
CA HIS A 277 13.98 8.41 -0.77
C HIS A 277 14.37 8.52 -2.25
N ALA A 278 15.32 9.39 -2.58
CA ALA A 278 15.82 9.53 -3.94
C ALA A 278 16.48 8.24 -4.46
N ILE A 279 17.29 7.58 -3.62
CA ILE A 279 17.89 6.28 -3.95
C ILE A 279 16.80 5.22 -4.19
N ALA A 280 15.81 5.13 -3.30
CA ALA A 280 14.71 4.18 -3.45
C ALA A 280 13.91 4.45 -4.73
N SER A 281 13.63 5.73 -5.03
CA SER A 281 12.90 6.14 -6.23
C SER A 281 13.68 5.83 -7.52
N LEU A 282 15.00 6.03 -7.53
CA LEU A 282 15.87 5.63 -8.64
C LEU A 282 15.82 4.10 -8.86
N GLY A 283 15.80 3.32 -7.79
CA GLY A 283 15.61 1.87 -7.86
C GLY A 283 14.25 1.49 -8.47
N MET A 284 13.15 2.14 -8.03
CA MET A 284 11.81 1.91 -8.58
C MET A 284 11.73 2.23 -10.08
N ILE A 285 12.42 3.29 -10.54
CA ILE A 285 12.50 3.63 -11.98
C ILE A 285 13.28 2.54 -12.74
N GLY A 286 14.33 1.98 -12.14
CA GLY A 286 15.07 0.86 -12.68
C GLY A 286 15.98 1.19 -13.90
N ASP A 287 16.18 2.45 -14.23
CA ASP A 287 17.02 2.85 -15.38
C ASP A 287 18.52 2.83 -15.01
N SER A 288 19.31 2.16 -15.83
CA SER A 288 20.74 1.94 -15.60
C SER A 288 21.59 3.22 -15.52
N ARG A 289 21.10 4.36 -16.00
CA ARG A 289 21.76 5.67 -15.87
C ARG A 289 21.97 6.08 -14.41
N ALA A 290 21.07 5.64 -13.51
CA ALA A 290 21.18 5.92 -12.08
C ALA A 290 22.19 5.02 -11.34
N LEU A 291 22.62 3.93 -11.97
CA LEU A 291 23.46 2.92 -11.33
C LEU A 291 24.76 3.47 -10.71
N PRO A 292 25.55 4.31 -11.40
CA PRO A 292 26.77 4.85 -10.82
C PRO A 292 26.52 5.66 -9.53
N ALA A 293 25.47 6.49 -9.52
CA ALA A 293 25.12 7.32 -8.36
C ALA A 293 24.66 6.47 -7.16
N VAL A 294 23.92 5.40 -7.41
CA VAL A 294 23.46 4.48 -6.35
C VAL A 294 24.63 3.64 -5.82
N LEU A 295 25.56 3.20 -6.68
CA LEU A 295 26.79 2.52 -6.27
C LEU A 295 27.69 3.44 -5.41
N ASP A 296 27.81 4.71 -5.77
CA ASP A 296 28.55 5.69 -4.97
C ASP A 296 27.92 5.92 -3.60
N ALA A 297 26.58 5.91 -3.53
CA ALA A 297 25.87 5.99 -2.26
C ALA A 297 26.08 4.76 -1.38
N LEU A 298 26.17 3.56 -1.98
CA LEU A 298 26.49 2.32 -1.28
C LEU A 298 27.90 2.35 -0.68
N LYS A 299 28.89 2.80 -1.47
CA LYS A 299 30.31 2.87 -1.05
C LYS A 299 30.55 3.91 0.05
N GLY A 300 29.67 4.91 0.17
CA GLY A 300 29.70 5.96 1.20
C GLY A 300 30.98 6.79 1.21
N LYS A 301 30.87 8.08 1.45
CA LYS A 301 32.09 8.94 1.66
C LYS A 301 32.73 8.76 3.04
N GLY A 302 32.21 7.87 3.89
CA GLY A 302 32.61 7.66 5.27
C GLY A 302 33.57 6.49 5.50
N ILE A 303 33.94 5.76 4.44
CA ILE A 303 34.91 4.65 4.55
C ILE A 303 36.14 5.01 3.73
N LYS A 304 37.31 5.10 4.39
CA LYS A 304 38.60 5.22 3.71
C LYS A 304 38.86 3.98 2.86
N GLN A 305 39.76 4.07 1.88
CA GLN A 305 40.13 2.94 1.01
C GLN A 305 40.63 1.69 1.79
N ASP A 306 40.99 1.85 3.07
CA ASP A 306 41.43 0.81 4.00
C ASP A 306 40.29 0.19 4.82
N GLY A 307 39.02 0.58 4.55
CA GLY A 307 37.85 0.05 5.26
C GLY A 307 37.59 0.68 6.64
N SER A 308 38.38 1.67 7.07
CA SER A 308 38.17 2.32 8.37
C SER A 308 37.15 3.47 8.29
N PRO A 309 36.28 3.66 9.32
CA PRO A 309 35.36 4.79 9.36
C PRO A 309 36.06 6.13 9.49
N THR A 310 35.60 7.13 8.73
CA THR A 310 36.07 8.54 8.93
C THR A 310 35.58 9.04 10.30
N PRO A 311 36.48 9.68 11.11
CA PRO A 311 36.06 10.22 12.39
C PRO A 311 34.95 11.26 12.25
N GLY A 312 33.83 11.07 13.00
CA GLY A 312 32.71 12.00 13.01
C GLY A 312 31.50 11.56 12.14
N CYS A 313 31.55 10.40 11.48
CA CYS A 313 30.39 9.85 10.74
C CYS A 313 29.38 9.24 11.72
N ILE A 314 28.13 9.73 11.71
CA ILE A 314 27.05 9.14 12.51
C ILE A 314 26.62 7.85 11.82
N VAL A 315 27.03 6.71 12.37
CA VAL A 315 26.88 5.35 11.81
C VAL A 315 25.43 5.01 11.44
N SER A 316 24.43 5.66 12.06
CA SER A 316 23.02 5.34 11.86
C SER A 316 22.44 5.82 10.52
N GLU A 317 22.77 7.07 10.09
CA GLU A 317 22.24 7.59 8.82
C GLU A 317 22.85 6.90 7.60
N ASP A 318 24.14 6.57 7.68
CA ASP A 318 24.87 5.89 6.61
C ASP A 318 24.37 4.46 6.40
N ALA A 319 23.93 3.75 7.46
CA ALA A 319 23.36 2.42 7.37
C ALA A 319 22.03 2.41 6.58
N PHE A 320 21.10 3.32 6.87
CA PHE A 320 19.83 3.42 6.15
C PHE A 320 19.99 3.79 4.68
N ILE A 321 20.99 4.63 4.37
CA ILE A 321 21.34 4.98 2.98
C ILE A 321 21.87 3.75 2.24
N LYS A 322 22.74 2.97 2.87
CA LYS A 322 23.32 1.75 2.29
C LYS A 322 22.26 0.66 2.11
N GLU A 323 21.33 0.51 3.05
CA GLU A 323 20.20 -0.41 2.90
C GLU A 323 19.32 -0.03 1.69
N ALA A 324 18.99 1.26 1.56
CA ALA A 324 18.23 1.75 0.43
C ALA A 324 18.98 1.52 -0.90
N ALA A 325 20.31 1.77 -0.90
CA ALA A 325 21.15 1.55 -2.08
C ALA A 325 21.23 0.07 -2.46
N ALA A 326 21.43 -0.84 -1.50
CA ALA A 326 21.44 -2.28 -1.76
C ALA A 326 20.10 -2.76 -2.35
N THR A 327 18.99 -2.29 -1.79
CA THR A 327 17.64 -2.61 -2.29
C THR A 327 17.44 -2.07 -3.71
N ALA A 328 17.81 -0.81 -3.96
CA ALA A 328 17.68 -0.19 -5.28
C ALA A 328 18.55 -0.92 -6.33
N LEU A 329 19.76 -1.34 -5.96
CA LEU A 329 20.63 -2.11 -6.85
C LEU A 329 20.00 -3.42 -7.33
N GLY A 330 19.27 -4.11 -6.45
CA GLY A 330 18.48 -5.29 -6.85
C GLY A 330 17.40 -4.97 -7.87
N GLN A 331 16.71 -3.85 -7.71
CA GLN A 331 15.62 -3.42 -8.60
C GLN A 331 16.09 -3.09 -10.02
N PHE A 332 17.34 -2.65 -10.20
CA PHE A 332 17.91 -2.45 -11.53
C PHE A 332 18.06 -3.74 -12.34
N ARG A 333 18.06 -4.91 -11.69
CA ARG A 333 18.28 -6.22 -12.32
C ARG A 333 19.50 -6.27 -13.24
N ASN A 334 20.53 -5.49 -12.93
CA ASN A 334 21.74 -5.38 -13.73
C ASN A 334 22.84 -6.28 -13.18
N PRO A 335 23.35 -7.29 -13.95
CA PRO A 335 24.37 -8.21 -13.44
C PRO A 335 25.68 -7.55 -13.00
N ARG A 336 25.96 -6.33 -13.47
CA ARG A 336 27.19 -5.60 -13.10
C ARG A 336 27.30 -5.29 -11.61
N VAL A 337 26.18 -5.28 -10.86
CA VAL A 337 26.18 -4.98 -9.41
C VAL A 337 26.35 -6.22 -8.55
N ILE A 338 26.31 -7.42 -9.13
CA ILE A 338 26.40 -8.68 -8.39
C ILE A 338 27.66 -8.75 -7.51
N PRO A 339 28.87 -8.39 -7.99
CA PRO A 339 30.07 -8.42 -7.15
C PRO A 339 29.97 -7.49 -5.92
N ASP A 340 29.42 -6.27 -6.09
CA ASP A 340 29.25 -5.33 -4.99
C ASP A 340 28.23 -5.88 -3.97
N LEU A 341 27.13 -6.48 -4.41
CA LEU A 341 26.12 -7.09 -3.55
C LEU A 341 26.66 -8.32 -2.79
N ILE A 342 27.45 -9.16 -3.46
CA ILE A 342 28.10 -10.31 -2.81
C ILE A 342 29.04 -9.86 -1.68
N MET A 343 29.78 -8.78 -1.89
CA MET A 343 30.63 -8.21 -0.83
C MET A 343 29.84 -7.75 0.40
N LEU A 344 28.60 -7.27 0.19
CA LEU A 344 27.69 -6.87 1.28
C LEU A 344 27.14 -8.06 2.09
N LEU A 345 27.19 -9.27 1.58
CA LEU A 345 26.82 -10.46 2.36
C LEU A 345 27.72 -10.63 3.62
N LYS A 346 28.92 -10.07 3.59
CA LYS A 346 29.84 -10.04 4.72
C LYS A 346 29.50 -9.00 5.78
N ASP A 347 28.63 -8.03 5.45
CA ASP A 347 28.21 -6.97 6.38
C ASP A 347 27.00 -7.45 7.20
N GLY A 348 27.11 -7.39 8.53
CA GLY A 348 26.07 -7.90 9.43
C GLY A 348 24.72 -7.17 9.29
N VAL A 349 24.73 -5.89 8.90
CA VAL A 349 23.51 -5.06 8.77
C VAL A 349 22.91 -5.18 7.38
N LEU A 350 23.75 -5.21 6.33
CA LEU A 350 23.32 -5.16 4.93
C LEU A 350 23.07 -6.53 4.31
N ARG A 351 23.47 -7.59 4.98
CA ARG A 351 23.41 -8.99 4.52
C ARG A 351 22.05 -9.39 3.93
N GLU A 352 20.99 -9.18 4.72
CA GLU A 352 19.64 -9.55 4.28
C GLU A 352 19.17 -8.76 3.06
N LYS A 353 19.51 -7.48 3.00
CA LYS A 353 19.17 -6.61 1.85
C LYS A 353 19.95 -7.01 0.60
N ALA A 354 21.22 -7.35 0.76
CA ALA A 354 22.05 -7.85 -0.34
C ALA A 354 21.55 -9.19 -0.88
N ALA A 355 21.19 -10.13 0.01
CA ALA A 355 20.61 -11.42 -0.38
C ALA A 355 19.28 -11.25 -1.14
N ALA A 356 18.38 -10.39 -0.62
CA ALA A 356 17.13 -10.06 -1.30
C ALA A 356 17.36 -9.41 -2.68
N ALA A 357 18.33 -8.49 -2.77
CA ALA A 357 18.70 -7.85 -4.03
C ALA A 357 19.24 -8.85 -5.07
N LEU A 358 20.10 -9.78 -4.65
CA LEU A 358 20.62 -10.84 -5.52
C LEU A 358 19.48 -11.76 -6.00
N ALA A 359 18.53 -12.11 -5.13
CA ALA A 359 17.35 -12.88 -5.52
C ALA A 359 16.48 -12.15 -6.55
N VAL A 360 16.33 -10.82 -6.46
CA VAL A 360 15.57 -10.02 -7.43
C VAL A 360 16.29 -9.94 -8.78
N ILE A 361 17.64 -9.95 -8.79
CA ILE A 361 18.43 -9.99 -10.04
C ILE A 361 18.22 -11.31 -10.78
N GLY A 362 18.03 -12.40 -10.06
CA GLY A 362 17.67 -13.70 -10.63
C GLY A 362 18.86 -14.54 -11.04
N ASP A 363 18.69 -15.35 -12.10
CA ASP A 363 19.62 -16.41 -12.54
C ASP A 363 21.06 -15.93 -12.73
N ALA A 364 21.26 -14.68 -13.12
CA ALA A 364 22.60 -14.12 -13.30
C ALA A 364 23.44 -14.08 -12.00
N ALA A 365 22.78 -14.18 -10.82
CA ALA A 365 23.46 -14.20 -9.53
C ALA A 365 23.91 -15.61 -9.12
N ILE A 366 23.41 -16.69 -9.73
CA ILE A 366 23.63 -18.08 -9.31
C ILE A 366 25.12 -18.43 -9.37
N GLU A 367 25.75 -18.34 -10.54
CA GLU A 367 27.16 -18.69 -10.72
C GLU A 367 28.10 -17.84 -9.83
N PRO A 368 27.95 -16.51 -9.74
CA PRO A 368 28.75 -15.72 -8.82
C PRO A 368 28.56 -16.08 -7.33
N LEU A 369 27.33 -16.46 -6.92
CA LEU A 369 27.07 -16.91 -5.53
C LEU A 369 27.72 -18.27 -5.25
N ILE A 370 27.64 -19.20 -6.19
CA ILE A 370 28.30 -20.50 -6.09
C ILE A 370 29.82 -20.29 -6.00
N ALA A 371 30.41 -19.45 -6.86
CA ALA A 371 31.83 -19.12 -6.78
C ALA A 371 32.21 -18.52 -5.43
N PHE A 372 31.37 -17.63 -4.86
CA PHE A 372 31.58 -17.06 -3.54
C PHE A 372 31.53 -18.11 -2.40
N LEU A 373 30.62 -19.08 -2.47
CA LEU A 373 30.48 -20.14 -1.46
C LEU A 373 31.71 -21.04 -1.41
N TYR A 374 32.34 -21.30 -2.54
CA TYR A 374 33.49 -22.20 -2.66
C TYR A 374 34.84 -21.47 -2.73
N ASP A 375 34.88 -20.13 -2.61
CA ASP A 375 36.13 -19.37 -2.59
C ASP A 375 36.88 -19.55 -1.25
N PRO A 376 38.06 -20.21 -1.24
CA PRO A 376 38.84 -20.39 -0.03
C PRO A 376 39.28 -19.05 0.60
N LYS A 377 39.42 -17.99 -0.19
CA LYS A 377 39.80 -16.63 0.27
C LYS A 377 38.63 -15.87 0.91
N ALA A 378 37.39 -16.28 0.65
CA ALA A 378 36.23 -15.69 1.35
C ALA A 378 36.32 -15.89 2.87
N SER A 379 37.10 -16.86 3.34
CA SER A 379 37.35 -17.16 4.74
C SER A 379 38.53 -16.38 5.36
N GLU A 380 39.47 -15.83 4.57
CA GLU A 380 40.67 -15.18 5.11
C GLU A 380 40.46 -13.74 5.58
N VAL A 381 39.44 -13.02 5.06
CA VAL A 381 39.16 -11.62 5.45
C VAL A 381 38.66 -11.50 6.90
N GLU A 382 38.17 -12.57 7.50
CA GLU A 382 37.78 -12.59 8.91
C GLU A 382 38.97 -12.74 9.89
N ALA A 383 40.09 -13.32 9.47
CA ALA A 383 41.21 -13.58 10.35
C ALA A 383 41.89 -12.32 10.90
N GLU A 384 41.82 -11.20 10.18
CA GLU A 384 42.47 -9.95 10.60
C GLU A 384 41.62 -9.10 11.57
N LYS A 385 40.29 -9.25 11.58
CA LYS A 385 39.38 -8.69 12.58
C LYS A 385 39.30 -9.47 13.89
N GLU A 386 39.75 -10.73 13.87
CA GLU A 386 39.71 -11.63 15.03
C GLU A 386 40.71 -11.33 16.15
N ARG A 387 41.63 -10.43 15.95
CA ARG A 387 42.56 -10.00 17.01
C ARG A 387 41.91 -9.27 18.19
N VAL A 388 40.60 -8.92 18.08
CA VAL A 388 39.89 -8.13 19.10
C VAL A 388 38.78 -8.88 19.85
N LEU A 389 38.31 -10.03 19.39
CA LEU A 389 37.23 -10.78 20.06
C LEU A 389 37.58 -12.28 20.23
N SER A 390 37.98 -12.61 21.44
CA SER A 390 38.35 -13.99 21.86
C SER A 390 37.15 -14.87 22.17
N TYR A 391 36.31 -15.24 21.18
CA TYR A 391 35.29 -16.27 21.36
C TYR A 391 35.24 -17.21 20.15
N ALA A 392 35.84 -18.40 20.33
CA ALA A 392 35.90 -19.45 19.30
C ALA A 392 34.51 -19.99 18.84
N SER A 393 33.48 -19.83 19.67
CA SER A 393 32.11 -20.26 19.35
C SER A 393 31.36 -19.33 18.39
N VAL A 394 31.74 -18.05 18.31
CA VAL A 394 31.14 -17.08 17.39
C VAL A 394 31.68 -17.25 15.95
N ARG A 395 32.82 -17.85 15.81
CA ARG A 395 33.55 -18.04 14.55
C ARG A 395 32.88 -19.03 13.60
N LEU A 396 32.39 -20.15 14.11
CA LEU A 396 31.66 -21.16 13.33
C LEU A 396 30.28 -20.62 12.86
N THR A 397 29.60 -19.86 13.73
CA THR A 397 28.23 -19.35 13.45
C THR A 397 28.15 -18.31 12.36
N ALA A 398 29.17 -17.45 12.19
CA ALA A 398 29.16 -16.42 11.15
C ALA A 398 29.38 -17.01 9.75
N LYS A 399 30.29 -18.00 9.61
CA LYS A 399 30.58 -18.69 8.35
C LYS A 399 29.38 -19.54 7.91
N ASP A 400 28.78 -20.24 8.86
CA ASP A 400 27.59 -21.07 8.59
C ASP A 400 26.37 -20.22 8.27
N ALA A 401 26.20 -19.07 8.93
CA ALA A 401 25.13 -18.11 8.61
C ALA A 401 25.29 -17.51 7.20
N LEU A 402 26.51 -17.16 6.78
CA LEU A 402 26.77 -16.68 5.43
C LEU A 402 26.49 -17.73 4.36
N LYS A 403 26.93 -18.99 4.61
CA LYS A 403 26.62 -20.11 3.73
C LYS A 403 25.11 -20.33 3.65
N GLN A 404 24.41 -20.30 4.80
CA GLN A 404 22.98 -20.52 4.83
C GLN A 404 22.23 -19.44 4.02
N ILE A 405 22.58 -18.17 4.19
CA ILE A 405 21.95 -17.07 3.44
C ILE A 405 22.20 -17.19 1.93
N ALA A 406 23.42 -17.58 1.53
CA ALA A 406 23.71 -17.81 0.13
C ALA A 406 22.93 -19.02 -0.42
N LEU A 407 22.80 -20.10 0.35
CA LEU A 407 21.98 -21.26 -0.02
C LEU A 407 20.50 -20.90 -0.08
N ASP A 408 19.96 -20.20 0.90
CA ASP A 408 18.56 -19.73 0.91
C ASP A 408 18.28 -18.80 -0.28
N THR A 409 19.27 -18.00 -0.69
CA THR A 409 19.17 -17.14 -1.85
C THR A 409 19.16 -17.95 -3.15
N LEU A 410 20.01 -18.97 -3.24
CA LEU A 410 20.05 -19.88 -4.37
C LEU A 410 18.77 -20.73 -4.47
N GLU A 411 18.23 -21.19 -3.34
CA GLU A 411 16.95 -21.91 -3.29
C GLU A 411 15.80 -21.05 -3.79
N LYS A 412 15.73 -19.78 -3.37
CA LYS A 412 14.75 -18.78 -3.89
C LYS A 412 14.88 -18.56 -5.40
N LEU A 413 16.05 -18.80 -5.97
CA LEU A 413 16.33 -18.77 -7.41
C LEU A 413 16.07 -20.12 -8.10
N GLY A 414 15.52 -21.10 -7.38
CA GLY A 414 15.21 -22.43 -7.92
C GLY A 414 16.41 -23.37 -8.07
N TRP A 415 17.55 -23.02 -7.48
CA TRP A 415 18.73 -23.90 -7.46
C TRP A 415 18.67 -24.82 -6.24
N THR A 416 18.90 -26.11 -6.45
CA THR A 416 19.04 -27.09 -5.36
C THR A 416 20.47 -27.61 -5.33
N PRO A 417 21.11 -27.74 -4.14
CA PRO A 417 22.44 -28.30 -4.05
C PRO A 417 22.43 -29.76 -4.58
N PRO A 418 23.49 -30.22 -5.25
CA PRO A 418 23.64 -31.62 -5.60
C PRO A 418 23.68 -32.46 -4.31
N ASP A 419 23.08 -33.67 -4.35
CA ASP A 419 23.00 -34.56 -3.22
C ASP A 419 24.37 -34.71 -2.50
N GLU A 420 24.38 -34.69 -1.16
CA GLU A 420 25.53 -34.56 -0.25
C GLU A 420 26.60 -35.70 -0.32
N THR A 421 26.68 -36.44 -1.38
CA THR A 421 27.62 -37.60 -1.49
C THR A 421 28.86 -37.32 -2.35
N VAL A 422 29.07 -36.09 -2.81
CA VAL A 422 30.27 -35.74 -3.60
C VAL A 422 31.17 -34.80 -2.79
N GLU A 423 32.17 -35.30 -2.11
CA GLU A 423 33.34 -34.55 -1.68
C GLU A 423 34.01 -33.95 -2.93
N ILE A 424 33.74 -32.68 -3.22
CA ILE A 424 34.44 -31.96 -4.31
C ILE A 424 35.84 -31.66 -3.82
N SER A 425 36.82 -32.44 -4.29
CA SER A 425 38.23 -32.16 -4.06
C SER A 425 38.61 -30.83 -4.74
N SER A 426 39.57 -30.11 -4.16
CA SER A 426 40.10 -28.83 -4.65
C SER A 426 40.61 -28.90 -6.11
N SER A 427 40.87 -30.10 -6.63
CA SER A 427 41.28 -30.32 -8.02
C SER A 427 40.11 -30.25 -9.06
N GLN A 428 38.86 -30.33 -8.59
CA GLN A 428 37.69 -30.23 -9.49
C GLN A 428 37.20 -28.79 -9.70
N ALA A 429 37.56 -27.86 -8.81
CA ALA A 429 37.26 -26.43 -8.96
C ALA A 429 38.02 -25.80 -10.15
N ASP A 430 39.21 -26.30 -10.51
CA ASP A 430 39.99 -25.83 -11.65
C ASP A 430 39.46 -26.32 -13.00
N ASN A 431 38.71 -27.43 -13.02
CA ASN A 431 38.13 -27.99 -14.25
C ASN A 431 36.79 -27.35 -14.66
N LEU A 432 36.21 -26.51 -13.81
CA LEU A 432 34.97 -25.76 -14.14
C LEU A 432 35.23 -24.47 -14.95
N ARG A 433 36.51 -24.19 -15.29
CA ARG A 433 36.92 -23.00 -16.02
C ARG A 433 36.94 -23.10 -17.53
N VAL A 434 36.63 -24.24 -18.14
CA VAL A 434 36.76 -24.40 -19.61
C VAL A 434 35.53 -25.07 -20.23
N ASP A 435 34.89 -24.33 -21.10
CA ASP A 435 34.07 -24.74 -22.25
C ASP A 435 33.30 -26.08 -22.17
N ARG A 436 32.05 -26.02 -21.64
CA ARG A 436 31.02 -26.94 -22.15
C ARG A 436 29.65 -26.24 -22.19
N PRO A 437 28.90 -26.42 -23.31
CA PRO A 437 27.51 -25.98 -23.38
C PRO A 437 26.68 -26.82 -22.38
N LEU A 438 25.81 -26.17 -21.64
CA LEU A 438 24.91 -26.73 -20.63
C LEU A 438 24.13 -27.94 -21.17
N GLY A 439 24.61 -29.15 -20.85
CA GLY A 439 23.87 -30.40 -20.97
C GLY A 439 22.92 -30.53 -19.77
N LYS A 440 21.65 -30.68 -20.09
CA LYS A 440 20.51 -30.87 -19.21
C LYS A 440 20.77 -31.88 -18.09
N THR A 441 21.07 -31.45 -16.86
CA THR A 441 20.86 -32.23 -15.62
C THR A 441 20.63 -31.29 -14.44
N GLY A 442 19.60 -30.51 -14.49
CA GLY A 442 18.93 -29.88 -13.37
C GLY A 442 17.44 -29.85 -13.72
N ARG A 443 16.63 -30.59 -13.02
CA ARG A 443 15.19 -30.57 -13.22
C ARG A 443 14.67 -29.23 -12.74
N PHE A 444 14.35 -28.34 -13.68
CA PHE A 444 13.46 -27.22 -13.43
C PHE A 444 12.05 -27.77 -13.27
N GLY A 445 11.44 -27.54 -12.10
CA GLY A 445 10.03 -27.78 -11.93
C GLY A 445 9.25 -26.83 -12.83
N PRO A 446 8.11 -27.26 -13.41
CA PRO A 446 7.34 -26.41 -14.28
C PRO A 446 6.71 -25.26 -13.50
N SER A 447 6.97 -24.03 -13.94
CA SER A 447 6.19 -22.86 -13.55
C SER A 447 4.73 -23.12 -13.91
N GLY A 448 3.87 -23.17 -12.88
CA GLY A 448 2.44 -23.34 -13.09
C GLY A 448 1.86 -22.19 -13.89
N ASP A 449 1.15 -22.54 -14.92
CA ASP A 449 0.28 -21.69 -15.71
C ASP A 449 -0.71 -20.95 -14.80
N LEU A 450 -0.67 -19.63 -14.85
CA LEU A 450 -1.80 -18.77 -14.50
C LEU A 450 -2.47 -18.32 -15.80
N ALA A 451 -3.35 -19.17 -16.32
CA ALA A 451 -4.40 -18.78 -17.24
C ALA A 451 -5.73 -18.99 -16.50
N ASN A 452 -6.38 -17.91 -16.12
CA ASN A 452 -7.78 -17.48 -16.33
C ASN A 452 -8.09 -16.34 -15.38
#